data_69432b823ad23629f22e8f3ebea1aee6
#
_entry.id   69432b823ad23629f22e8f3ebea1aee6
#
_cell.length_a   1.000
_cell.length_b   1.000
_cell.length_c   1.000
_cell.angle_alpha   90.00
_cell.angle_beta   90.00
_cell.angle_gamma   90.00
#
_symmetry.space_group_name_H-M   'P 1'
#
loop_
_entity.id
_entity.type
_entity.pdbx_description
1 polymer ?
#
loop_
_entity_poly.entity_id
_entity_poly.type
_entity_poly.pdbx_seq_one_letter_code
_entity_poly.pdbx_strand_id
1 'polypeptide(L)' 'QIKKSTQYGDYTLLGQVLGLNAPAAKMRFLRGDEQAKNALIKIIANREELIKEFQK' A
#
# COMPACT_ATOMS: atom_id res chain seq x y z
N GLN A 1 11.36 2.68 -5.28
CA GLN A 1 11.19 2.77 -3.87
C GLN A 1 9.76 2.94 -3.45
N ILE A 2 9.45 2.37 -2.30
CA ILE A 2 8.08 2.30 -1.86
C ILE A 2 7.45 3.68 -1.73
N LYS A 3 8.16 4.62 -1.11
CA LYS A 3 7.62 5.94 -0.87
C LYS A 3 7.26 6.67 -2.16
N LYS A 4 8.06 6.51 -3.21
CA LYS A 4 7.77 7.16 -4.48
C LYS A 4 6.61 6.52 -5.20
N SER A 5 6.44 5.22 -5.02
CA SER A 5 5.35 4.49 -5.68
C SER A 5 4.04 4.55 -4.91
N THR A 6 4.09 4.97 -3.63
CA THR A 6 2.91 4.96 -2.79
C THR A 6 2.03 6.17 -3.06
N GLN A 7 0.74 5.92 -3.24
CA GLN A 7 -0.26 6.97 -3.43
C GLN A 7 -1.20 6.99 -2.24
N TYR A 8 -1.97 8.06 -2.14
CA TYR A 8 -2.89 8.21 -1.02
C TYR A 8 -3.86 7.04 -0.91
N GLY A 9 -4.38 6.59 -2.06
CA GLY A 9 -5.31 5.46 -2.07
C GLY A 9 -4.70 4.15 -1.59
N ASP A 10 -3.38 4.02 -1.69
CA ASP A 10 -2.71 2.82 -1.22
C ASP A 10 -2.81 2.69 0.29
N TYR A 11 -2.75 3.79 1.02
CA TYR A 11 -2.91 3.75 2.47
C TYR A 11 -4.32 3.36 2.88
N THR A 12 -5.31 3.75 2.09
CA THR A 12 -6.68 3.34 2.34
C THR A 12 -6.82 1.83 2.21
N LEU A 13 -6.26 1.26 1.15
CA LEU A 13 -6.27 -0.19 0.97
C LEU A 13 -5.49 -0.89 2.06
N LEU A 14 -4.35 -0.32 2.44
CA LEU A 14 -3.54 -0.90 3.50
C LEU A 14 -4.34 -0.94 4.81
N GLY A 15 -5.08 0.11 5.08
CA GLY A 15 -5.93 0.13 6.26
C GLY A 15 -6.97 -0.97 6.23
N GLN A 16 -7.59 -1.21 5.08
CA GLN A 16 -8.57 -2.27 4.95
C GLN A 16 -7.95 -3.63 5.21
N VAL A 17 -6.74 -3.86 4.70
CA VAL A 17 -6.03 -5.12 4.91
C VAL A 17 -5.70 -5.33 6.38
N LEU A 18 -5.29 -4.27 7.06
CA LEU A 18 -4.88 -4.36 8.46
C LEU A 18 -6.02 -4.15 9.44
N GLY A 19 -7.21 -3.80 8.95
CA GLY A 19 -8.34 -3.49 9.82
C GLY A 19 -8.21 -2.14 10.51
N LEU A 20 -7.57 -1.18 9.85
CA LEU A 20 -7.32 0.15 10.39
C LEU A 20 -7.84 1.21 9.44
N ASN A 21 -7.95 2.46 9.93
CA ASN A 21 -8.20 3.57 9.00
C ASN A 21 -6.90 3.99 8.32
N ALA A 22 -7.01 4.82 7.27
CA ALA A 22 -5.84 5.19 6.48
C ALA A 22 -4.75 5.88 7.30
N PRO A 23 -5.07 6.86 8.16
CA PRO A 23 -4.03 7.49 8.97
C PRO A 23 -3.30 6.52 9.89
N ALA A 24 -4.02 5.57 10.49
CA ALA A 24 -3.40 4.59 11.36
C ALA A 24 -2.50 3.65 10.57
N ALA A 25 -2.94 3.23 9.39
CA ALA A 25 -2.14 2.38 8.53
C ALA A 25 -0.85 3.08 8.11
N LYS A 26 -0.96 4.35 7.75
CA LYS A 26 0.21 5.14 7.39
C LYS A 26 1.20 5.23 8.53
N MET A 27 0.70 5.47 9.74
CA MET A 27 1.57 5.54 10.91
C MET A 27 2.30 4.24 11.16
N ARG A 28 1.60 3.12 11.01
CA ARG A 28 2.24 1.81 11.17
C ARG A 28 3.36 1.62 10.16
N PHE A 29 3.09 1.98 8.91
CA PHE A 29 4.09 1.86 7.88
C PHE A 29 5.31 2.72 8.20
N LEU A 30 5.10 3.95 8.65
CA LEU A 30 6.19 4.88 8.95
C LEU A 30 7.00 4.42 10.16
N ARG A 31 6.40 3.64 11.04
CA ARG A 31 7.12 3.10 12.21
C ARG A 31 8.00 1.90 11.86
N GLY A 32 7.90 1.43 10.61
CA GLY A 32 8.69 0.28 10.21
C GLY A 32 8.04 -1.05 10.51
N ASP A 33 6.72 -1.06 10.68
CA ASP A 33 5.97 -2.31 10.90
C ASP A 33 6.12 -3.20 9.67
N GLU A 34 6.68 -4.39 9.86
CA GLU A 34 6.94 -5.30 8.74
C GLU A 34 5.66 -5.77 8.07
N GLN A 35 4.62 -6.01 8.84
CA GLN A 35 3.36 -6.45 8.29
C GLN A 35 2.77 -5.37 7.38
N ALA A 36 2.79 -4.13 7.83
CA ALA A 36 2.31 -3.02 7.02
C ALA A 36 3.17 -2.84 5.78
N LYS A 37 4.48 -2.96 5.92
CA LYS A 37 5.40 -2.82 4.81
C LYS A 37 5.14 -3.89 3.75
N ASN A 38 5.02 -5.13 4.18
CA ASN A 38 4.79 -6.24 3.24
C ASN A 38 3.44 -6.11 2.55
N ALA A 39 2.41 -5.73 3.28
CA ALA A 39 1.09 -5.54 2.71
C ALA A 39 1.12 -4.42 1.67
N LEU A 40 1.80 -3.31 1.99
CA LEU A 40 1.87 -2.19 1.06
C LEU A 40 2.63 -2.56 -0.21
N ILE A 41 3.70 -3.32 -0.09
CA ILE A 41 4.44 -3.79 -1.26
C ILE A 41 3.53 -4.60 -2.18
N LYS A 42 2.71 -5.49 -1.60
CA LYS A 42 1.79 -6.29 -2.39
C LYS A 42 0.72 -5.43 -3.07
N ILE A 43 0.24 -4.41 -2.36
CA ILE A 43 -0.75 -3.50 -2.93
C ILE A 43 -0.18 -2.78 -4.14
N ILE A 44 1.03 -2.26 -4.01
CA ILE A 44 1.69 -1.54 -5.09
C ILE A 44 1.93 -2.46 -6.28
N ALA A 45 2.41 -3.66 -6.02
CA ALA A 45 2.70 -4.62 -7.08
C ALA A 45 1.43 -4.98 -7.84
N ASN A 46 0.34 -5.24 -7.11
CA ASN A 46 -0.93 -5.58 -7.75
C ASN A 46 -1.47 -4.42 -8.58
N ARG A 47 -1.35 -3.21 -8.07
CA ARG A 47 -1.81 -2.03 -8.80
C ARG A 47 -1.05 -1.85 -10.11
N GLU A 48 0.27 -2.00 -10.06
CA GLU A 48 1.08 -1.83 -11.25
C GLU A 48 0.82 -2.92 -12.28
N GLU A 49 0.61 -4.14 -11.81
CA GLU A 49 0.30 -5.24 -12.70
C GLU A 49 -1.05 -5.02 -13.38
N LEU A 50 -2.03 -4.54 -12.61
CA LEU A 50 -3.35 -4.26 -13.16
C LEU A 50 -3.28 -3.17 -14.23
N ILE A 51 -2.55 -2.11 -13.96
CA ILE A 51 -2.37 -1.03 -14.93
C ILE A 51 -1.74 -1.57 -16.21
N LYS A 52 -0.72 -2.41 -16.04
CA LYS A 52 -0.03 -3.02 -17.17
C LYS A 52 -1.00 -3.83 -18.04
N GLU A 53 -1.88 -4.58 -17.41
CA GLU A 53 -2.84 -5.40 -18.14
C GLU A 53 -3.76 -4.57 -19.00
N PHE A 54 -4.17 -3.43 -18.51
CA PHE A 54 -5.15 -2.61 -19.20
C PHE A 54 -4.54 -1.56 -20.12
N GLN A 55 -3.23 -1.44 -20.13
CA GLN A 55 -2.55 -0.46 -20.99
C GLN A 55 -1.94 -1.05 -22.24
N LYS A 56 -2.27 -2.24 -22.58
CA LYS A 56 -1.73 -2.88 -23.79
C LYS A 56 -2.19 -2.21 -25.06
#